data_894bf3b9c2b1e5e21c5d477a8a41c632
#
_entry.id   894bf3b9c2b1e5e21c5d477a8a41c632
#
_cell.length_a   1.000
_cell.length_b   1.000
_cell.length_c   1.000
_cell.angle_alpha   90.00
_cell.angle_beta   90.00
_cell.angle_gamma   90.00
#
_symmetry.space_group_name_H-M   'P 1'
#
loop_
_entity.id
_entity.type
_entity.pdbx_description
1 polymer ?
#
loop_
_entity_poly.entity_id
_entity_poly.type
_entity_poly.pdbx_seq_one_letter_code
_entity_poly.pdbx_strand_id
1 'polypeptide(L)'
;MLRTVAAATLFAVPALALTACSPNEPISDSPGTTPAIWTGSPSPSAAPGDEGSGASEETGGETLTADLKLPDGTTIATADIEFTDGYATVTVRTTAAGELAPGFHGLHIHSVGKCEANSVAPTGGAPANFNSAGGHLQVPGHSGHPASGDLSSLQVREDGSAMLVTTTDAFTAEELLGEAGTAIIVHEKADNFANIPPERYQQVNGDPPPDQTTLATGDAGARVACGVITRG
;
A
#
# COMPACT_ATOMS: atom_id res chain seq x y z
N MET A 1 26.06 77.14 10.95
CA MET A 1 24.60 77.01 10.82
C MET A 1 24.33 76.06 9.63
N LEU A 2 24.16 74.79 9.90
CA LEU A 2 23.87 73.77 8.88
C LEU A 2 22.39 73.36 9.03
N ARG A 3 21.62 73.62 7.99
CA ARG A 3 20.20 73.15 7.93
C ARG A 3 20.14 71.77 7.31
N THR A 4 19.74 70.79 8.10
CA THR A 4 19.43 69.44 7.63
C THR A 4 18.05 69.40 7.00
N VAL A 5 18.00 69.01 5.73
CA VAL A 5 16.75 68.75 4.98
C VAL A 5 16.45 67.26 5.13
N ALA A 6 15.32 66.94 5.78
CA ALA A 6 14.83 65.58 5.87
C ALA A 6 14.01 65.27 4.61
N ALA A 7 14.48 64.25 3.86
CA ALA A 7 13.72 63.69 2.76
C ALA A 7 12.78 62.58 3.28
N ALA A 8 11.48 62.76 3.10
CA ALA A 8 10.47 61.77 3.39
C ALA A 8 10.30 60.87 2.18
N THR A 9 10.71 59.61 2.30
CA THR A 9 10.43 58.55 1.30
C THR A 9 9.04 57.96 1.56
N LEU A 10 8.13 58.20 0.62
CA LEU A 10 6.85 57.51 0.56
C LEU A 10 7.06 56.09 0.02
N PHE A 11 6.79 55.09 0.83
CA PHE A 11 6.66 53.70 0.39
C PHE A 11 5.24 53.47 -0.17
N ALA A 12 5.14 53.29 -1.46
CA ALA A 12 3.93 52.79 -2.11
C ALA A 12 3.85 51.26 -1.90
N VAL A 13 2.86 50.80 -1.15
CA VAL A 13 2.52 49.40 -0.98
C VAL A 13 1.66 48.98 -2.17
N PRO A 14 2.07 47.97 -2.98
CA PRO A 14 1.18 47.44 -3.99
C PRO A 14 0.08 46.59 -3.32
N ALA A 15 -1.18 47.01 -3.52
CA ALA A 15 -2.33 46.22 -3.16
C ALA A 15 -2.37 44.98 -4.06
N LEU A 16 -2.04 43.80 -3.51
CA LEU A 16 -2.35 42.53 -4.13
C LEU A 16 -3.87 42.32 -4.11
N ALA A 17 -4.50 42.46 -5.27
CA ALA A 17 -5.88 42.06 -5.47
C ALA A 17 -5.95 40.53 -5.39
N LEU A 18 -6.44 40.03 -4.25
CA LEU A 18 -6.92 38.66 -4.13
C LEU A 18 -8.19 38.56 -4.99
N THR A 19 -8.10 37.96 -6.16
CA THR A 19 -9.27 37.50 -6.91
C THR A 19 -9.90 36.34 -6.13
N ALA A 20 -10.77 36.69 -5.19
CA ALA A 20 -11.73 35.75 -4.64
C ALA A 20 -12.60 35.20 -5.78
N CYS A 21 -12.88 33.93 -5.77
CA CYS A 21 -13.85 33.29 -6.66
C CYS A 21 -15.11 34.16 -6.75
N SER A 22 -15.44 34.55 -7.96
CA SER A 22 -16.59 35.40 -8.22
C SER A 22 -17.88 34.65 -7.84
N PRO A 23 -18.72 35.19 -6.94
CA PRO A 23 -20.01 34.58 -6.63
C PRO A 23 -21.09 34.83 -7.69
N ASN A 24 -20.74 35.36 -8.86
CA ASN A 24 -21.62 35.67 -9.96
C ASN A 24 -21.24 34.92 -11.21
N GLU A 25 -21.22 33.58 -11.17
CA GLU A 25 -21.43 32.82 -12.40
C GLU A 25 -22.90 32.96 -12.76
N PRO A 26 -23.23 33.29 -14.04
CA PRO A 26 -24.61 33.33 -14.48
C PRO A 26 -25.22 31.93 -14.28
N ILE A 27 -26.36 31.88 -13.61
CA ILE A 27 -27.14 30.66 -13.45
C ILE A 27 -27.40 30.13 -14.87
N SER A 28 -26.94 28.92 -15.14
CA SER A 28 -27.22 28.26 -16.42
C SER A 28 -28.73 28.05 -16.57
N ASP A 29 -29.36 28.74 -17.53
CA ASP A 29 -30.78 28.57 -17.90
C ASP A 29 -31.05 27.23 -18.62
N SER A 30 -30.05 26.41 -18.80
CA SER A 30 -30.24 25.06 -19.31
C SER A 30 -30.71 24.15 -18.19
N PRO A 31 -31.88 23.49 -18.29
CA PRO A 31 -32.28 22.49 -17.31
C PRO A 31 -31.19 21.40 -17.29
N GLY A 32 -30.43 21.34 -16.21
CA GLY A 32 -29.49 20.25 -16.00
C GLY A 32 -30.27 18.94 -16.03
N THR A 33 -29.91 18.03 -16.94
CA THR A 33 -30.38 16.67 -16.85
C THR A 33 -29.79 16.09 -15.60
N THR A 34 -30.60 15.94 -14.54
CA THR A 34 -30.20 15.11 -13.39
C THR A 34 -29.82 13.75 -13.94
N PRO A 35 -28.59 13.24 -13.68
CA PRO A 35 -28.25 11.90 -14.08
C PRO A 35 -29.31 10.97 -13.48
N ALA A 36 -29.84 10.07 -14.30
CA ALA A 36 -30.81 9.09 -13.84
C ALA A 36 -30.19 8.36 -12.63
N ILE A 37 -30.89 8.40 -11.50
CA ILE A 37 -30.51 7.59 -10.34
C ILE A 37 -30.58 6.16 -10.84
N TRP A 38 -29.42 5.48 -10.93
CA TRP A 38 -29.37 4.07 -11.27
C TRP A 38 -30.05 3.30 -10.13
N THR A 39 -31.33 3.03 -10.27
CA THR A 39 -32.00 2.02 -9.46
C THR A 39 -31.61 0.68 -10.06
N GLY A 40 -30.67 0.00 -9.38
CA GLY A 40 -30.16 -1.30 -9.83
C GLY A 40 -31.30 -2.19 -10.33
N SER A 41 -31.03 -2.99 -11.36
CA SER A 41 -32.02 -3.98 -11.84
C SER A 41 -32.54 -4.77 -10.65
N PRO A 42 -33.87 -4.94 -10.51
CA PRO A 42 -34.38 -5.80 -9.46
C PRO A 42 -33.75 -7.19 -9.61
N SER A 43 -33.23 -7.74 -8.52
CA SER A 43 -32.83 -9.15 -8.51
C SER A 43 -33.94 -9.99 -9.13
N PRO A 44 -33.61 -10.94 -10.01
CA PRO A 44 -34.62 -11.82 -10.57
C PRO A 44 -35.31 -12.52 -9.40
N SER A 45 -36.63 -12.30 -9.30
CA SER A 45 -37.47 -13.00 -8.34
C SER A 45 -37.41 -14.48 -8.69
N ALA A 46 -36.93 -15.31 -7.76
CA ALA A 46 -36.94 -16.75 -7.93
C ALA A 46 -38.38 -17.23 -8.23
N ALA A 47 -38.60 -17.79 -9.39
CA ALA A 47 -39.83 -18.52 -9.70
C ALA A 47 -39.86 -19.79 -8.80
N PRO A 48 -41.02 -20.14 -8.24
CA PRO A 48 -41.12 -21.38 -7.45
C PRO A 48 -41.17 -22.57 -8.41
N GLY A 49 -40.23 -23.50 -8.27
CA GLY A 49 -40.30 -24.86 -8.77
C GLY A 49 -39.31 -25.21 -9.88
N ASP A 50 -38.17 -25.70 -9.52
CA ASP A 50 -37.65 -26.97 -10.00
C ASP A 50 -36.60 -27.47 -8.98
N GLU A 51 -36.88 -28.56 -8.32
CA GLU A 51 -35.93 -29.28 -7.50
C GLU A 51 -34.97 -30.05 -8.42
N GLY A 52 -34.04 -29.32 -9.01
CA GLY A 52 -32.87 -29.86 -9.69
C GLY A 52 -31.66 -29.75 -8.78
N SER A 53 -31.29 -30.88 -8.16
CA SER A 53 -30.01 -31.05 -7.48
C SER A 53 -28.88 -30.82 -8.49
N GLY A 54 -28.51 -29.56 -8.64
CA GLY A 54 -27.26 -29.11 -9.23
C GLY A 54 -26.37 -28.65 -8.08
N ALA A 55 -25.47 -29.48 -7.62
CA ALA A 55 -24.32 -29.01 -6.87
C ALA A 55 -23.61 -27.99 -7.78
N SER A 56 -23.85 -26.68 -7.53
CA SER A 56 -22.88 -25.69 -7.93
C SER A 56 -21.60 -26.06 -7.23
N GLU A 57 -20.65 -26.61 -7.97
CA GLU A 57 -19.26 -26.56 -7.55
C GLU A 57 -18.98 -25.07 -7.34
N GLU A 58 -19.03 -24.63 -6.07
CA GLU A 58 -18.28 -23.49 -5.67
C GLU A 58 -16.85 -23.84 -6.10
N THR A 59 -16.35 -23.20 -7.15
CA THR A 59 -14.94 -23.12 -7.42
C THR A 59 -14.38 -22.30 -6.25
N GLY A 60 -14.21 -22.98 -5.10
CA GLY A 60 -13.60 -22.42 -3.92
C GLY A 60 -12.22 -21.96 -4.34
N GLY A 61 -12.02 -20.66 -4.41
CA GLY A 61 -10.72 -20.08 -4.67
C GLY A 61 -9.72 -20.61 -3.65
N GLU A 62 -8.48 -20.84 -4.08
CA GLU A 62 -7.41 -21.21 -3.13
C GLU A 62 -7.19 -20.07 -2.14
N THR A 63 -7.19 -20.38 -0.84
CA THR A 63 -6.97 -19.42 0.24
C THR A 63 -5.65 -19.71 0.92
N LEU A 64 -4.81 -18.69 1.03
CA LEU A 64 -3.59 -18.70 1.81
C LEU A 64 -3.71 -17.75 3.00
N THR A 65 -2.98 -18.06 4.08
CA THR A 65 -3.04 -17.26 5.31
C THR A 65 -1.65 -16.99 5.87
N ALA A 66 -1.54 -15.95 6.70
CA ALA A 66 -0.35 -15.69 7.48
C ALA A 66 -0.69 -14.98 8.80
N ASP A 67 -0.09 -15.46 9.90
CA ASP A 67 -0.07 -14.76 11.18
C ASP A 67 1.14 -13.81 11.20
N LEU A 68 0.91 -12.51 11.26
CA LEU A 68 1.97 -11.51 11.34
C LEU A 68 2.39 -11.32 12.79
N LYS A 69 3.67 -11.57 13.06
CA LYS A 69 4.27 -11.56 14.39
C LYS A 69 5.38 -10.53 14.50
N LEU A 70 5.47 -9.91 15.66
CA LEU A 70 6.62 -9.10 16.08
C LEU A 70 7.85 -10.00 16.27
N PRO A 71 9.07 -9.41 16.40
CA PRO A 71 10.30 -10.16 16.64
C PRO A 71 10.30 -11.02 17.92
N ASP A 72 9.47 -10.68 18.90
CA ASP A 72 9.28 -11.46 20.13
C ASP A 72 8.28 -12.61 19.99
N GLY A 73 7.65 -12.77 18.82
CA GLY A 73 6.67 -13.80 18.51
C GLY A 73 5.23 -13.43 18.78
N THR A 74 4.94 -12.22 19.27
CA THR A 74 3.58 -11.74 19.51
C THR A 74 2.83 -11.58 18.19
N THR A 75 1.70 -12.27 18.00
CA THR A 75 0.84 -12.10 16.83
C THR A 75 0.06 -10.79 16.95
N ILE A 76 0.17 -9.93 15.94
CA ILE A 76 -0.45 -8.59 15.93
C ILE A 76 -1.44 -8.39 14.79
N ALA A 77 -1.37 -9.21 13.76
CA ALA A 77 -2.27 -9.13 12.61
C ALA A 77 -2.40 -10.50 11.93
N THR A 78 -3.42 -10.63 11.10
CA THR A 78 -3.59 -11.75 10.15
C THR A 78 -3.65 -11.23 8.74
N ALA A 79 -3.19 -12.03 7.79
CA ALA A 79 -3.39 -11.81 6.36
C ALA A 79 -4.09 -13.03 5.76
N ASP A 80 -5.14 -12.78 4.98
CA ASP A 80 -5.85 -13.76 4.17
C ASP A 80 -5.66 -13.39 2.70
N ILE A 81 -5.31 -14.35 1.86
CA ILE A 81 -5.08 -14.16 0.43
C ILE A 81 -5.97 -15.14 -0.32
N GLU A 82 -6.99 -14.62 -0.98
CA GLU A 82 -7.98 -15.39 -1.72
C GLU A 82 -7.74 -15.23 -3.22
N PHE A 83 -7.61 -16.34 -3.94
CA PHE A 83 -7.41 -16.36 -5.38
C PHE A 83 -8.73 -16.67 -6.09
N THR A 84 -9.19 -15.76 -6.92
CA THR A 84 -10.43 -15.91 -7.68
C THR A 84 -10.27 -15.18 -9.03
N ASP A 85 -10.71 -15.80 -10.11
CA ASP A 85 -10.77 -15.17 -11.44
C ASP A 85 -9.45 -14.58 -11.94
N GLY A 86 -8.31 -15.16 -11.53
CA GLY A 86 -6.98 -14.79 -12.03
C GLY A 86 -6.34 -13.61 -11.28
N TYR A 87 -6.87 -13.22 -10.13
CA TYR A 87 -6.24 -12.24 -9.25
C TYR A 87 -6.33 -12.69 -7.78
N ALA A 88 -5.50 -12.09 -6.94
CA ALA A 88 -5.52 -12.27 -5.50
C ALA A 88 -6.23 -11.10 -4.81
N THR A 89 -7.10 -11.39 -3.84
CA THR A 89 -7.61 -10.43 -2.87
C THR A 89 -6.85 -10.64 -1.56
N VAL A 90 -6.08 -9.64 -1.16
CA VAL A 90 -5.29 -9.66 0.09
C VAL A 90 -6.01 -8.84 1.14
N THR A 91 -6.41 -9.48 2.24
CA THR A 91 -7.01 -8.84 3.41
C THR A 91 -6.04 -8.91 4.58
N VAL A 92 -5.61 -7.75 5.10
CA VAL A 92 -4.78 -7.67 6.31
C VAL A 92 -5.56 -6.98 7.40
N ARG A 93 -5.58 -7.57 8.60
CA ARG A 93 -6.30 -7.05 9.75
C ARG A 93 -5.47 -7.19 11.03
N THR A 94 -5.34 -6.11 11.81
CA THR A 94 -4.76 -6.19 13.14
C THR A 94 -5.66 -6.99 14.09
N THR A 95 -5.05 -7.87 14.87
CA THR A 95 -5.70 -8.66 15.94
C THR A 95 -5.39 -8.10 17.33
N ALA A 96 -4.30 -7.32 17.44
CA ALA A 96 -3.93 -6.56 18.62
C ALA A 96 -3.79 -5.08 18.24
N ALA A 97 -4.47 -4.20 18.96
CA ALA A 97 -4.38 -2.75 18.76
C ALA A 97 -3.19 -2.17 19.55
N GLY A 98 -2.59 -1.11 19.05
CA GLY A 98 -1.52 -0.37 19.73
C GLY A 98 -0.11 -0.93 19.52
N GLU A 99 0.06 -2.02 18.79
CA GLU A 99 1.37 -2.62 18.49
C GLU A 99 2.08 -1.96 17.30
N LEU A 100 1.32 -1.39 16.38
CA LEU A 100 1.82 -0.60 15.26
C LEU A 100 1.57 0.89 15.54
N ALA A 101 2.54 1.73 15.18
CA ALA A 101 2.38 3.18 15.26
C ALA A 101 1.26 3.65 14.32
N PRO A 102 0.48 4.70 14.66
CA PRO A 102 -0.45 5.30 13.72
C PRO A 102 0.26 5.84 12.48
N GLY A 103 -0.36 5.67 11.30
CA GLY A 103 0.17 6.13 10.03
C GLY A 103 0.18 5.06 8.94
N PHE A 104 0.91 5.32 7.87
CA PHE A 104 1.06 4.37 6.77
C PHE A 104 2.31 3.51 6.95
N HIS A 105 2.14 2.23 6.68
CA HIS A 105 3.17 1.21 6.74
C HIS A 105 3.28 0.49 5.40
N GLY A 106 4.47 0.41 4.82
CA GLY A 106 4.72 -0.43 3.65
C GLY A 106 4.34 -1.88 3.95
N LEU A 107 3.72 -2.53 2.97
CA LEU A 107 3.26 -3.90 3.07
C LEU A 107 3.76 -4.66 1.84
N HIS A 108 4.62 -5.64 2.05
CA HIS A 108 5.23 -6.35 0.94
C HIS A 108 5.24 -7.86 1.17
N ILE A 109 5.14 -8.62 0.07
CA ILE A 109 5.47 -10.03 0.05
C ILE A 109 6.95 -10.18 -0.26
N HIS A 110 7.66 -10.93 0.57
CA HIS A 110 9.08 -11.20 0.48
C HIS A 110 9.36 -12.60 -0.06
N SER A 111 10.52 -12.77 -0.70
CA SER A 111 10.87 -13.90 -1.55
C SER A 111 11.24 -15.20 -0.82
N VAL A 112 11.24 -15.22 0.52
CA VAL A 112 11.56 -16.41 1.32
C VAL A 112 10.59 -16.54 2.49
N GLY A 113 10.00 -17.72 2.67
CA GLY A 113 9.04 -18.06 3.73
C GLY A 113 9.72 -18.25 5.10
N LYS A 114 10.44 -17.20 5.57
CA LYS A 114 11.14 -17.20 6.88
C LYS A 114 10.95 -15.88 7.61
N CYS A 115 10.56 -15.96 8.89
CA CYS A 115 10.33 -14.81 9.76
C CYS A 115 11.22 -14.92 11.02
N GLU A 116 12.53 -14.94 10.85
CA GLU A 116 13.48 -15.03 11.97
C GLU A 116 13.87 -13.64 12.47
N ALA A 117 13.70 -13.41 13.79
CA ALA A 117 14.20 -12.20 14.44
C ALA A 117 15.73 -12.15 14.36
N ASN A 118 16.30 -10.93 14.18
CA ASN A 118 17.74 -10.70 14.15
C ASN A 118 18.51 -11.65 13.22
N SER A 119 18.02 -11.80 12.00
CA SER A 119 18.56 -12.71 10.99
C SER A 119 19.33 -11.97 9.88
N VAL A 120 20.19 -12.71 9.17
CA VAL A 120 20.93 -12.22 8.01
C VAL A 120 20.13 -12.49 6.75
N ALA A 121 20.13 -11.56 5.79
CA ALA A 121 19.49 -11.77 4.50
C ALA A 121 20.21 -12.87 3.71
N PRO A 122 19.51 -13.61 2.80
CA PRO A 122 20.13 -14.61 1.92
C PRO A 122 21.31 -14.08 1.11
N THR A 123 21.32 -12.77 0.82
CA THR A 123 22.40 -12.07 0.10
C THR A 123 23.54 -11.62 1.02
N GLY A 124 23.46 -11.89 2.34
CA GLY A 124 24.41 -11.43 3.33
C GLY A 124 24.08 -10.05 3.89
N GLY A 125 25.02 -9.48 4.66
CA GLY A 125 24.86 -8.16 5.28
C GLY A 125 24.72 -8.21 6.80
N ALA A 126 24.39 -7.08 7.41
CA ALA A 126 24.19 -6.98 8.86
C ALA A 126 22.87 -7.67 9.28
N PRO A 127 22.84 -8.34 10.45
CA PRO A 127 21.61 -8.88 10.99
C PRO A 127 20.60 -7.78 11.30
N ALA A 128 19.32 -8.05 10.99
CA ALA A 128 18.18 -7.25 11.42
C ALA A 128 16.93 -8.14 11.48
N ASN A 129 15.82 -7.58 11.99
CA ASN A 129 14.58 -8.34 12.10
C ASN A 129 14.09 -8.79 10.72
N PHE A 130 13.79 -10.08 10.63
CA PHE A 130 13.17 -10.71 9.46
C PHE A 130 13.98 -10.60 8.16
N ASN A 131 15.28 -10.35 8.21
CA ASN A 131 16.14 -10.32 7.04
C ASN A 131 16.19 -11.68 6.31
N SER A 132 15.96 -12.79 7.02
CA SER A 132 15.84 -14.12 6.41
C SER A 132 14.71 -14.26 5.38
N ALA A 133 13.72 -13.36 5.40
CA ALA A 133 12.66 -13.31 4.39
C ALA A 133 13.14 -12.84 2.99
N GLY A 134 14.38 -12.37 2.87
CA GLY A 134 14.93 -11.89 1.60
C GLY A 134 14.43 -10.51 1.17
N GLY A 135 14.54 -10.19 -0.11
CA GLY A 135 14.00 -8.98 -0.74
C GLY A 135 12.51 -9.11 -1.08
N HIS A 136 11.93 -8.07 -1.69
CA HIS A 136 10.56 -8.13 -2.20
C HIS A 136 10.45 -9.23 -3.27
N LEU A 137 9.29 -9.89 -3.31
CA LEU A 137 9.03 -10.95 -4.29
C LEU A 137 9.09 -10.40 -5.71
N GLN A 138 9.85 -11.08 -6.55
CA GLN A 138 9.82 -10.93 -8.00
C GLN A 138 9.45 -12.29 -8.59
N VAL A 139 8.31 -12.38 -9.25
CA VAL A 139 7.90 -13.62 -9.93
C VAL A 139 8.76 -13.86 -11.17
N PRO A 140 8.85 -15.11 -11.67
CA PRO A 140 9.63 -15.41 -12.85
C PRO A 140 9.29 -14.52 -14.04
N GLY A 141 10.32 -13.90 -14.62
CA GLY A 141 10.17 -12.97 -15.75
C GLY A 141 9.87 -11.53 -15.39
N HIS A 142 9.64 -11.21 -14.12
CA HIS A 142 9.49 -9.85 -13.62
C HIS A 142 10.77 -9.41 -12.86
N SER A 143 11.24 -8.20 -13.14
CA SER A 143 12.40 -7.58 -12.47
C SER A 143 12.24 -6.06 -12.35
N GLY A 144 11.02 -5.57 -12.60
CA GLY A 144 10.68 -4.16 -12.58
C GLY A 144 10.32 -3.64 -11.18
N HIS A 145 9.96 -2.38 -11.13
CA HIS A 145 9.38 -1.73 -9.96
C HIS A 145 8.08 -1.02 -10.38
N PRO A 146 7.00 -1.15 -9.58
CA PRO A 146 6.93 -1.92 -8.33
C PRO A 146 7.27 -3.39 -8.50
N ALA A 147 7.83 -4.03 -7.44
CA ALA A 147 8.06 -5.48 -7.44
C ALA A 147 6.72 -6.25 -7.43
N SER A 148 6.74 -7.52 -7.84
CA SER A 148 5.51 -8.34 -7.81
C SER A 148 4.90 -8.44 -6.41
N GLY A 149 5.72 -8.36 -5.37
CA GLY A 149 5.29 -8.42 -3.97
C GLY A 149 4.87 -7.08 -3.36
N ASP A 150 4.94 -5.96 -4.09
CA ASP A 150 4.57 -4.66 -3.54
C ASP A 150 3.05 -4.51 -3.48
N LEU A 151 2.52 -4.33 -2.27
CA LEU A 151 1.10 -4.15 -2.02
C LEU A 151 0.81 -2.71 -1.58
N SER A 152 -0.47 -2.34 -1.57
CA SER A 152 -0.89 -1.05 -1.01
C SER A 152 -0.47 -0.95 0.46
N SER A 153 -0.01 0.25 0.89
CA SER A 153 0.38 0.48 2.28
C SER A 153 -0.79 0.26 3.24
N LEU A 154 -0.52 -0.37 4.38
CA LEU A 154 -1.46 -0.53 5.49
C LEU A 154 -1.59 0.80 6.25
N GLN A 155 -2.81 1.33 6.39
CA GLN A 155 -3.06 2.51 7.23
C GLN A 155 -3.49 2.07 8.63
N VAL A 156 -2.67 2.42 9.62
CA VAL A 156 -2.95 2.22 11.04
C VAL A 156 -3.59 3.48 11.61
N ARG A 157 -4.72 3.31 12.32
CA ARG A 157 -5.46 4.40 12.97
C ARG A 157 -4.80 4.83 14.27
N GLU A 158 -5.27 5.94 14.84
CA GLU A 158 -4.80 6.46 16.12
C GLU A 158 -4.93 5.45 17.28
N ASP A 159 -5.91 4.56 17.22
CA ASP A 159 -6.12 3.50 18.21
C ASP A 159 -5.26 2.25 17.97
N GLY A 160 -4.40 2.27 16.95
CA GLY A 160 -3.55 1.15 16.56
C GLY A 160 -4.27 0.05 15.79
N SER A 161 -5.54 0.22 15.46
CA SER A 161 -6.26 -0.74 14.62
C SER A 161 -6.03 -0.47 13.14
N ALA A 162 -5.99 -1.53 12.33
CA ALA A 162 -5.86 -1.40 10.88
C ALA A 162 -6.64 -2.52 10.17
N MET A 163 -7.12 -2.19 8.97
CA MET A 163 -7.67 -3.14 8.02
C MET A 163 -7.39 -2.65 6.61
N LEU A 164 -6.83 -3.50 5.78
CA LEU A 164 -6.62 -3.29 4.35
C LEU A 164 -7.27 -4.42 3.58
N VAL A 165 -7.95 -4.10 2.50
CA VAL A 165 -8.33 -5.03 1.44
C VAL A 165 -7.79 -4.47 0.14
N THR A 166 -6.95 -5.22 -0.54
CA THR A 166 -6.36 -4.83 -1.83
C THR A 166 -6.36 -6.02 -2.78
N THR A 167 -6.33 -5.76 -4.07
CA THR A 167 -6.28 -6.79 -5.11
C THR A 167 -5.03 -6.66 -5.96
N THR A 168 -4.51 -7.77 -6.46
CA THR A 168 -3.35 -7.82 -7.35
C THR A 168 -3.40 -9.05 -8.24
N ASP A 169 -2.91 -8.92 -9.45
CA ASP A 169 -2.67 -10.01 -10.41
C ASP A 169 -1.16 -10.28 -10.62
N ALA A 170 -0.32 -9.70 -9.75
CA ALA A 170 1.13 -9.73 -9.91
C ALA A 170 1.79 -11.07 -9.51
N PHE A 171 1.03 -11.99 -8.91
CA PHE A 171 1.49 -13.32 -8.50
C PHE A 171 0.33 -14.33 -8.42
N THR A 172 0.66 -15.61 -8.42
CA THR A 172 -0.26 -16.73 -8.23
C THR A 172 -0.05 -17.41 -6.87
N ALA A 173 -0.98 -18.28 -6.46
CA ALA A 173 -0.82 -19.08 -5.24
C ALA A 173 0.40 -20.01 -5.32
N GLU A 174 0.66 -20.60 -6.50
CA GLU A 174 1.81 -21.47 -6.71
C GLU A 174 3.14 -20.73 -6.55
N GLU A 175 3.22 -19.48 -7.02
CA GLU A 175 4.41 -18.64 -6.86
C GLU A 175 4.64 -18.26 -5.39
N LEU A 176 3.57 -18.02 -4.62
CA LEU A 176 3.68 -17.76 -3.18
C LEU A 176 4.12 -18.99 -2.39
N LEU A 177 3.69 -20.18 -2.81
CA LEU A 177 3.98 -21.47 -2.16
C LEU A 177 5.18 -22.20 -2.75
N GLY A 178 5.95 -21.57 -3.63
CA GLY A 178 7.14 -22.16 -4.25
C GLY A 178 8.13 -22.76 -3.24
N GLU A 179 9.20 -23.40 -3.70
CA GLU A 179 10.14 -24.14 -2.85
C GLU A 179 10.70 -23.30 -1.68
N ALA A 180 11.00 -22.05 -1.90
CA ALA A 180 11.49 -21.14 -0.86
C ALA A 180 10.36 -20.65 0.08
N GLY A 181 9.09 -20.78 -0.32
CA GLY A 181 7.97 -20.12 0.30
C GLY A 181 8.08 -18.59 0.20
N THR A 182 7.11 -17.90 0.78
CA THR A 182 7.08 -16.45 0.85
C THR A 182 6.65 -15.98 2.23
N ALA A 183 6.90 -14.70 2.55
CA ALA A 183 6.44 -14.08 3.79
C ALA A 183 5.86 -12.71 3.49
N ILE A 184 4.80 -12.34 4.20
CA ILE A 184 4.25 -10.98 4.18
C ILE A 184 4.84 -10.17 5.34
N ILE A 185 5.30 -8.94 5.05
CA ILE A 185 5.96 -8.08 6.02
C ILE A 185 5.28 -6.72 6.07
N VAL A 186 5.04 -6.24 7.30
CA VAL A 186 4.67 -4.85 7.60
C VAL A 186 5.95 -4.09 7.94
N HIS A 187 6.15 -2.95 7.32
CA HIS A 187 7.30 -2.08 7.50
C HIS A 187 7.02 -0.91 8.45
N GLU A 188 8.09 -0.23 8.89
CA GLU A 188 8.03 0.86 9.86
C GLU A 188 7.35 2.12 9.30
N LYS A 189 7.54 2.40 8.01
CA LYS A 189 7.12 3.64 7.34
C LYS A 189 6.30 3.33 6.09
N ALA A 190 5.66 4.36 5.54
CA ALA A 190 5.01 4.29 4.24
C ALA A 190 6.03 3.94 3.14
N ASP A 191 5.57 3.17 2.17
CA ASP A 191 6.30 2.95 0.92
C ASP A 191 6.16 4.17 0.01
N ASN A 192 7.24 4.56 -0.67
CA ASN A 192 7.22 5.61 -1.69
C ASN A 192 6.97 5.06 -3.11
N PHE A 193 6.92 3.73 -3.28
CA PHE A 193 6.74 3.00 -4.54
C PHE A 193 7.74 3.40 -5.63
N ALA A 194 8.91 3.91 -5.25
CA ALA A 194 9.91 4.50 -6.15
C ALA A 194 9.36 5.63 -7.07
N ASN A 195 8.21 6.21 -6.71
CA ASN A 195 7.57 7.29 -7.45
C ASN A 195 8.20 8.65 -7.11
N ILE A 196 9.50 8.78 -7.38
CA ILE A 196 10.30 9.98 -7.11
C ILE A 196 10.63 10.64 -8.44
N PRO A 197 10.11 11.84 -8.72
CA PRO A 197 10.41 12.57 -9.95
C PRO A 197 11.91 12.94 -10.01
N PRO A 198 12.66 12.50 -11.05
CA PRO A 198 14.11 12.75 -11.15
C PRO A 198 14.48 14.22 -11.06
N GLU A 199 13.66 15.11 -11.60
CA GLU A 199 13.88 16.56 -11.62
C GLU A 199 13.75 17.23 -10.25
N ARG A 200 13.18 16.53 -9.26
CA ARG A 200 12.97 17.03 -7.88
C ARG A 200 13.88 16.39 -6.85
N TYR A 201 14.68 15.42 -7.27
CA TYR A 201 15.51 14.63 -6.38
C TYR A 201 16.97 14.73 -6.80
N GLN A 202 17.83 15.18 -5.90
CA GLN A 202 19.28 15.23 -6.13
C GLN A 202 19.98 14.42 -5.06
N GLN A 203 20.75 13.45 -5.49
CA GLN A 203 21.56 12.67 -4.59
C GLN A 203 22.90 13.35 -4.28
N VAL A 204 23.42 13.11 -3.08
CA VAL A 204 24.68 13.70 -2.60
C VAL A 204 25.87 13.27 -3.48
N ASN A 205 25.83 12.05 -4.00
CA ASN A 205 26.86 11.48 -4.89
C ASN A 205 26.65 11.83 -6.38
N GLY A 206 25.54 12.50 -6.72
CA GLY A 206 25.25 12.92 -8.08
C GLY A 206 24.62 11.84 -8.99
N ASP A 207 24.31 10.65 -8.45
CA ASP A 207 23.59 9.62 -9.21
C ASP A 207 22.14 10.05 -9.48
N PRO A 208 21.56 9.63 -10.63
CA PRO A 208 20.15 9.95 -10.89
C PRO A 208 19.23 9.18 -9.93
N PRO A 209 18.19 9.83 -9.37
CA PRO A 209 17.19 9.17 -8.56
C PRO A 209 16.15 8.41 -9.42
N PRO A 210 15.38 7.45 -8.84
CA PRO A 210 15.64 6.88 -7.51
C PRO A 210 16.87 5.97 -7.53
N ASP A 211 17.58 5.85 -6.41
CA ASP A 211 18.69 4.91 -6.32
C ASP A 211 18.22 3.46 -6.13
N GLN A 212 19.18 2.51 -6.20
CA GLN A 212 18.86 1.08 -6.11
C GLN A 212 18.27 0.67 -4.75
N THR A 213 18.60 1.38 -3.68
CA THR A 213 18.02 1.12 -2.36
C THR A 213 16.55 1.53 -2.33
N THR A 214 16.23 2.73 -2.81
CA THR A 214 14.84 3.19 -2.93
C THR A 214 14.02 2.27 -3.82
N LEU A 215 14.55 1.86 -4.97
CA LEU A 215 13.88 0.92 -5.88
C LEU A 215 13.60 -0.43 -5.19
N ALA A 216 14.56 -0.94 -4.39
CA ALA A 216 14.47 -2.25 -3.77
C ALA A 216 13.64 -2.28 -2.48
N THR A 217 13.40 -1.14 -1.83
CA THR A 217 12.82 -1.09 -0.47
C THR A 217 11.64 -0.12 -0.33
N GLY A 218 11.38 0.72 -1.36
CA GLY A 218 10.39 1.80 -1.26
C GLY A 218 10.64 2.76 -0.10
N ASP A 219 11.85 2.75 0.51
CA ASP A 219 12.23 3.51 1.70
C ASP A 219 11.29 3.27 2.91
N ALA A 220 10.59 2.13 2.92
CA ALA A 220 9.59 1.80 3.93
C ALA A 220 10.18 1.52 5.34
N GLY A 221 11.49 1.57 5.50
CA GLY A 221 12.16 1.46 6.79
C GLY A 221 12.31 0.02 7.29
N ALA A 222 12.40 -0.14 8.61
CA ALA A 222 12.62 -1.42 9.26
C ALA A 222 11.43 -2.37 9.06
N ARG A 223 11.68 -3.67 9.19
CA ARG A 223 10.66 -4.73 9.16
C ARG A 223 10.10 -4.88 10.57
N VAL A 224 8.81 -4.61 10.76
CA VAL A 224 8.17 -4.57 12.09
C VAL A 224 7.48 -5.87 12.42
N ALA A 225 6.72 -6.42 11.47
CA ALA A 225 6.01 -7.68 11.65
C ALA A 225 6.12 -8.55 10.40
N CYS A 226 6.18 -9.87 10.60
CA CYS A 226 6.36 -10.86 9.54
C CYS A 226 5.44 -12.06 9.75
N GLY A 227 4.83 -12.56 8.67
CA GLY A 227 4.06 -13.79 8.65
C GLY A 227 4.45 -14.66 7.46
N VAL A 228 4.79 -15.92 7.69
CA VAL A 228 5.01 -16.90 6.62
C VAL A 228 3.66 -17.25 5.99
N ILE A 229 3.59 -17.19 4.66
CA ILE A 229 2.36 -17.51 3.91
C ILE A 229 2.25 -19.02 3.77
N THR A 230 1.09 -19.55 4.15
CA THR A 230 0.79 -20.99 4.13
C THR A 230 -0.63 -21.22 3.61
N ARG A 231 -0.96 -22.46 3.25
CA ARG A 231 -2.37 -22.83 2.99
C ARG A 231 -3.20 -22.66 4.25
N GLY A 232 -4.39 -22.05 4.09
CA GLY A 232 -5.38 -21.85 5.14
C GLY A 232 -6.09 -23.15 5.56
#